data_491d4896cbfca7c5219a728bc8fca8e1
#
_entry.id   491d4896cbfca7c5219a728bc8fca8e1
#
_cell.length_a   1.000
_cell.length_b   1.000
_cell.length_c   1.000
_cell.angle_alpha   90.00
_cell.angle_beta   90.00
_cell.angle_gamma   90.00
#
_symmetry.space_group_name_H-M   'P 1'
#
loop_
_entity.id
_entity.type
_entity.pdbx_description
1 polymer ?
#
loop_
_entity_poly.entity_id
_entity_poly.type
_entity_poly.pdbx_seq_one_letter_code
_entity_poly.pdbx_strand_id
1 'polypeptide(L)'
;MKNLTFKNKTVLITGASSGIGKEFAHQLASQSANLIITSRTNSVLVELAKILQSENPSIWVKTIGVDLSESDGARLLFSKVDDMGLSVDFLINNAGFGKFCEFSGETFLSYHKMMMLNMNALVELTHLFLPYMKEKNSGGVINVGSTGSFQPLPYQAVYGACKAFVLNFSEALSGELLNTNIRVMALCPGVTESNFMKRANADTSEMKFSSTEKVVNTALSAYGKNRVYVVSGCVNYLTSLIPRFVSRKRAVKIVANMFKNSVLNNKV
;
A
#
# COMPACT_ATOMS: atom_id res chain seq x y z
N MET A 1 -0.29 -24.94 11.34
CA MET A 1 0.26 -23.68 10.78
C MET A 1 0.90 -22.92 11.93
N LYS A 2 2.19 -22.57 11.87
CA LYS A 2 2.82 -21.73 12.90
C LYS A 2 2.08 -20.39 12.93
N ASN A 3 1.64 -19.97 14.11
CA ASN A 3 1.03 -18.65 14.29
C ASN A 3 2.04 -17.59 13.79
N LEU A 4 1.63 -16.76 12.84
CA LEU A 4 2.44 -15.64 12.40
C LEU A 4 2.67 -14.72 13.60
N THR A 5 3.92 -14.43 13.92
CA THR A 5 4.29 -13.43 14.93
C THR A 5 5.23 -12.41 14.32
N PHE A 6 5.01 -11.15 14.64
CA PHE A 6 5.89 -10.05 14.26
C PHE A 6 6.90 -9.70 15.38
N LYS A 7 6.79 -10.35 16.53
CA LYS A 7 7.69 -10.11 17.67
C LYS A 7 9.15 -10.30 17.25
N ASN A 8 9.97 -9.30 17.53
CA ASN A 8 11.39 -9.24 17.18
C ASN A 8 11.68 -9.33 15.67
N LYS A 9 10.69 -9.13 14.81
CA LYS A 9 10.85 -9.06 13.37
C LYS A 9 11.06 -7.63 12.92
N THR A 10 11.87 -7.44 11.89
CA THR A 10 12.08 -6.13 11.27
C THR A 10 11.08 -5.93 10.13
N VAL A 11 10.26 -4.90 10.24
CA VAL A 11 9.26 -4.54 9.22
C VAL A 11 9.60 -3.20 8.61
N LEU A 12 9.78 -3.17 7.28
CA LEU A 12 9.93 -1.94 6.50
C LEU A 12 8.56 -1.50 5.99
N ILE A 13 8.15 -0.26 6.30
CA ILE A 13 6.86 0.32 5.91
C ILE A 13 7.09 1.56 5.06
N THR A 14 6.64 1.53 3.82
CA THR A 14 6.69 2.71 2.95
C THR A 14 5.43 3.57 3.10
N GLY A 15 5.59 4.92 3.02
CA GLY A 15 4.47 5.84 3.19
C GLY A 15 3.91 5.87 4.62
N ALA A 16 4.76 5.65 5.63
CA ALA A 16 4.36 5.53 7.03
C ALA A 16 3.96 6.85 7.70
N SER A 17 4.11 8.00 7.05
CA SER A 17 3.82 9.32 7.66
C SER A 17 2.34 9.60 7.90
N SER A 18 1.42 8.83 7.33
CA SER A 18 -0.04 9.04 7.47
C SER A 18 -0.86 7.82 7.06
N GLY A 19 -2.16 7.84 7.38
CA GLY A 19 -3.15 6.88 6.91
C GLY A 19 -2.80 5.42 7.22
N ILE A 20 -2.98 4.54 6.26
CA ILE A 20 -2.80 3.09 6.40
C ILE A 20 -1.37 2.74 6.83
N GLY A 21 -0.34 3.41 6.27
CA GLY A 21 1.05 3.15 6.61
C GLY A 21 1.40 3.53 8.06
N LYS A 22 0.86 4.66 8.57
CA LYS A 22 0.99 5.05 9.96
C LYS A 22 0.31 4.05 10.88
N GLU A 23 -0.87 3.59 10.52
CA GLU A 23 -1.62 2.60 11.27
C GLU A 23 -0.91 1.24 11.32
N PHE A 24 -0.32 0.79 10.20
CA PHE A 24 0.56 -0.40 10.21
C PHE A 24 1.70 -0.23 11.21
N ALA A 25 2.32 0.95 11.28
CA ALA A 25 3.41 1.19 12.22
C ALA A 25 2.94 1.05 13.68
N HIS A 26 1.77 1.61 14.04
CA HIS A 26 1.21 1.46 15.39
C HIS A 26 0.88 0.01 15.73
N GLN A 27 0.14 -0.70 14.86
CA GLN A 27 -0.27 -2.08 15.15
C GLN A 27 0.89 -3.06 15.18
N LEU A 28 1.92 -2.86 14.37
CA LEU A 28 3.11 -3.73 14.37
C LEU A 28 4.04 -3.42 15.54
N ALA A 29 4.17 -2.15 15.93
CA ALA A 29 4.87 -1.79 17.17
C ALA A 29 4.24 -2.44 18.39
N SER A 30 2.91 -2.41 18.53
CA SER A 30 2.19 -3.06 19.61
C SER A 30 2.35 -4.60 19.63
N GLN A 31 2.72 -5.21 18.50
CA GLN A 31 3.08 -6.61 18.38
C GLN A 31 4.59 -6.88 18.58
N SER A 32 5.32 -5.90 19.12
CA SER A 32 6.77 -5.97 19.38
C SER A 32 7.62 -6.19 18.13
N ALA A 33 7.20 -5.64 16.98
CA ALA A 33 8.01 -5.59 15.77
C ALA A 33 8.99 -4.41 15.84
N ASN A 34 10.21 -4.61 15.37
CA ASN A 34 11.13 -3.53 15.05
C ASN A 34 10.75 -2.89 13.72
N LEU A 35 10.84 -1.58 13.60
CA LEU A 35 10.32 -0.87 12.45
C LEU A 35 11.38 -0.04 11.73
N ILE A 36 11.34 -0.11 10.40
CA ILE A 36 11.95 0.88 9.52
C ILE A 36 10.80 1.59 8.82
N ILE A 37 10.62 2.88 9.07
CA ILE A 37 9.54 3.67 8.51
C ILE A 37 10.09 4.70 7.52
N THR A 38 9.49 4.78 6.34
CA THR A 38 9.94 5.70 5.30
C THR A 38 8.82 6.53 4.70
N SER A 39 9.13 7.79 4.40
CA SER A 39 8.34 8.72 3.61
C SER A 39 9.23 9.85 3.10
N ARG A 40 8.69 10.74 2.27
CA ARG A 40 9.43 11.92 1.78
C ARG A 40 9.86 12.88 2.89
N THR A 41 9.01 13.08 3.90
CA THR A 41 9.22 14.05 4.98
C THR A 41 9.72 13.36 6.24
N ASN A 42 11.02 13.43 6.48
CA ASN A 42 11.65 12.73 7.60
C ASN A 42 11.24 13.28 8.98
N SER A 43 10.99 14.59 9.11
CA SER A 43 10.57 15.18 10.39
C SER A 43 9.30 14.55 10.96
N VAL A 44 8.30 14.27 10.11
CA VAL A 44 7.07 13.59 10.53
C VAL A 44 7.34 12.15 11.00
N LEU A 45 8.30 11.47 10.38
CA LEU A 45 8.69 10.11 10.77
C LEU A 45 9.40 10.11 12.12
N VAL A 46 10.25 11.10 12.39
CA VAL A 46 10.97 11.21 13.67
C VAL A 46 9.99 11.37 14.82
N GLU A 47 8.98 12.22 14.67
CA GLU A 47 7.94 12.36 15.70
C GLU A 47 7.13 11.08 15.88
N LEU A 48 6.75 10.42 14.79
CA LEU A 48 6.08 9.13 14.86
C LEU A 48 6.95 8.08 15.57
N ALA A 49 8.24 8.01 15.26
CA ALA A 49 9.16 7.07 15.88
C ALA A 49 9.28 7.26 17.39
N LYS A 50 9.34 8.51 17.86
CA LYS A 50 9.34 8.84 19.31
C LYS A 50 8.08 8.31 20.00
N ILE A 51 6.90 8.52 19.39
CA ILE A 51 5.62 8.03 19.93
C ILE A 51 5.65 6.50 20.01
N LEU A 52 5.95 5.82 18.91
CA LEU A 52 5.96 4.36 18.84
C LEU A 52 6.92 3.72 19.85
N GLN A 53 8.12 4.30 20.04
CA GLN A 53 9.10 3.80 21.00
C GLN A 53 8.70 4.11 22.44
N SER A 54 8.05 5.23 22.72
CA SER A 54 7.56 5.55 24.06
C SER A 54 6.43 4.61 24.49
N GLU A 55 5.54 4.25 23.57
CA GLU A 55 4.43 3.31 23.79
C GLU A 55 4.92 1.84 23.85
N ASN A 56 6.04 1.53 23.19
CA ASN A 56 6.60 0.17 23.06
C ASN A 56 8.11 0.18 23.29
N PRO A 57 8.59 0.30 24.54
CA PRO A 57 10.02 0.47 24.85
C PRO A 57 10.93 -0.69 24.44
N SER A 58 10.37 -1.86 24.14
CA SER A 58 11.12 -3.07 23.75
C SER A 58 11.54 -3.10 22.28
N ILE A 59 11.05 -2.15 21.47
CA ILE A 59 11.36 -2.10 20.02
C ILE A 59 12.27 -0.92 19.68
N TRP A 60 12.90 -1.01 18.53
CA TRP A 60 13.53 0.14 17.92
C TRP A 60 12.77 0.56 16.66
N VAL A 61 12.76 1.86 16.37
CA VAL A 61 12.18 2.45 15.17
C VAL A 61 13.24 3.30 14.47
N LYS A 62 13.56 2.97 13.23
CA LYS A 62 14.45 3.74 12.36
C LYS A 62 13.63 4.51 11.34
N THR A 63 14.05 5.74 11.05
CA THR A 63 13.37 6.61 10.09
C THR A 63 14.28 6.90 8.90
N ILE A 64 13.74 6.80 7.69
CA ILE A 64 14.48 7.09 6.46
C ILE A 64 13.64 8.01 5.57
N GLY A 65 14.10 9.26 5.39
CA GLY A 65 13.49 10.19 4.44
C GLY A 65 13.98 9.90 3.01
N VAL A 66 13.05 9.47 2.13
CA VAL A 66 13.33 9.19 0.71
C VAL A 66 12.07 9.45 -0.12
N ASP A 67 12.22 10.07 -1.29
CA ASP A 67 11.16 10.15 -2.29
C ASP A 67 11.22 8.93 -3.22
N LEU A 68 10.30 7.99 -3.02
CA LEU A 68 10.18 6.78 -3.83
C LEU A 68 9.56 7.02 -5.22
N SER A 69 9.19 8.26 -5.57
CA SER A 69 8.78 8.61 -6.93
C SER A 69 9.95 8.99 -7.84
N GLU A 70 11.14 9.15 -7.29
CA GLU A 70 12.36 9.36 -8.05
C GLU A 70 12.94 8.01 -8.54
N SER A 71 13.68 8.03 -9.64
CA SER A 71 14.16 6.82 -10.32
C SER A 71 15.10 5.95 -9.49
N ASP A 72 15.84 6.54 -8.57
CA ASP A 72 16.80 5.89 -7.67
C ASP A 72 16.26 5.71 -6.24
N GLY A 73 15.05 6.19 -5.97
CA GLY A 73 14.47 6.24 -4.62
C GLY A 73 14.43 4.89 -3.92
N ALA A 74 14.07 3.83 -4.63
CA ALA A 74 14.03 2.48 -4.07
C ALA A 74 15.42 1.94 -3.73
N ARG A 75 16.40 2.14 -4.60
CA ARG A 75 17.81 1.76 -4.36
C ARG A 75 18.42 2.55 -3.22
N LEU A 76 18.15 3.86 -3.16
CA LEU A 76 18.61 4.71 -2.07
C LEU A 76 18.04 4.25 -0.72
N LEU A 77 16.76 3.86 -0.67
CA LEU A 77 16.16 3.29 0.53
C LEU A 77 16.85 1.98 0.92
N PHE A 78 17.03 1.09 -0.04
CA PHE A 78 17.71 -0.19 0.18
C PHE A 78 19.14 0.00 0.70
N SER A 79 19.95 0.84 0.04
CA SER A 79 21.33 1.14 0.48
C SER A 79 21.37 1.68 1.91
N LYS A 80 20.49 2.61 2.28
CA LYS A 80 20.43 3.13 3.66
C LYS A 80 20.06 2.06 4.69
N VAL A 81 19.23 1.09 4.34
CA VAL A 81 18.91 -0.04 5.22
C VAL A 81 20.11 -0.98 5.36
N ASP A 82 20.80 -1.26 4.26
CA ASP A 82 21.98 -2.11 4.21
C ASP A 82 23.17 -1.47 4.96
N ASP A 83 23.40 -0.18 4.80
CA ASP A 83 24.43 0.61 5.52
C ASP A 83 24.23 0.59 7.06
N MET A 84 22.98 0.39 7.51
CA MET A 84 22.66 0.20 8.94
C MET A 84 22.89 -1.24 9.42
N GLY A 85 23.28 -2.17 8.54
CA GLY A 85 23.42 -3.60 8.85
C GLY A 85 22.09 -4.27 9.19
N LEU A 86 20.95 -3.74 8.70
CA LEU A 86 19.62 -4.22 9.05
C LEU A 86 19.06 -5.17 7.99
N SER A 87 18.50 -6.27 8.44
CA SER A 87 17.80 -7.23 7.59
C SER A 87 16.29 -7.07 7.74
N VAL A 88 15.57 -6.93 6.62
CA VAL A 88 14.12 -6.79 6.57
C VAL A 88 13.45 -8.16 6.50
N ASP A 89 12.64 -8.50 7.49
CA ASP A 89 11.83 -9.72 7.49
C ASP A 89 10.50 -9.54 6.74
N PHE A 90 9.90 -8.34 6.83
CA PHE A 90 8.62 -8.03 6.17
C PHE A 90 8.68 -6.67 5.49
N LEU A 91 8.15 -6.60 4.27
CA LEU A 91 8.04 -5.38 3.49
C LEU A 91 6.57 -5.00 3.31
N ILE A 92 6.19 -3.78 3.71
CA ILE A 92 4.87 -3.21 3.46
C ILE A 92 5.00 -2.08 2.44
N ASN A 93 4.71 -2.39 1.19
CA ASN A 93 4.63 -1.45 0.09
C ASN A 93 3.29 -0.71 0.14
N ASN A 94 3.23 0.36 0.94
CA ASN A 94 2.02 1.16 1.13
C ASN A 94 2.11 2.54 0.46
N ALA A 95 3.29 3.07 0.21
CA ALA A 95 3.44 4.38 -0.42
C ALA A 95 2.70 4.46 -1.76
N GLY A 96 1.94 5.53 -1.95
CA GLY A 96 1.18 5.72 -3.19
C GLY A 96 0.36 7.00 -3.16
N PHE A 97 0.00 7.49 -4.33
CA PHE A 97 -0.97 8.57 -4.49
C PHE A 97 -1.81 8.36 -5.76
N GLY A 98 -2.92 9.08 -5.84
CA GLY A 98 -3.81 9.10 -6.99
C GLY A 98 -4.23 10.53 -7.34
N LYS A 99 -4.92 10.69 -8.47
CA LYS A 99 -5.54 11.93 -8.93
C LYS A 99 -6.94 11.64 -9.46
N PHE A 100 -7.87 12.51 -9.10
CA PHE A 100 -9.23 12.54 -9.65
C PHE A 100 -9.30 13.69 -10.66
N CYS A 101 -9.23 13.39 -11.94
CA CYS A 101 -9.27 14.37 -13.02
C CYS A 101 -9.63 13.71 -14.35
N GLU A 102 -10.05 14.50 -15.32
CA GLU A 102 -9.99 14.07 -16.72
C GLU A 102 -8.53 13.78 -17.10
N PHE A 103 -8.30 12.77 -17.94
CA PHE A 103 -6.93 12.34 -18.26
C PHE A 103 -6.06 13.47 -18.84
N SER A 104 -6.63 14.33 -19.67
CA SER A 104 -5.95 15.50 -20.25
C SER A 104 -5.80 16.68 -19.28
N GLY A 105 -6.43 16.61 -18.11
CA GLY A 105 -6.41 17.69 -17.10
C GLY A 105 -5.24 17.63 -16.11
N GLU A 106 -4.34 16.64 -16.23
CA GLU A 106 -3.16 16.51 -15.40
C GLU A 106 -1.88 16.44 -16.25
N THR A 107 -0.75 16.83 -15.70
CA THR A 107 0.54 16.80 -16.40
C THR A 107 1.08 15.37 -16.52
N PHE A 108 1.80 15.09 -17.61
CA PHE A 108 2.47 13.80 -17.76
C PHE A 108 3.49 13.53 -16.65
N LEU A 109 4.17 14.57 -16.16
CA LEU A 109 5.12 14.45 -15.04
C LEU A 109 4.44 13.92 -13.78
N SER A 110 3.22 14.37 -13.47
CA SER A 110 2.44 13.86 -12.33
C SER A 110 2.08 12.40 -12.52
N TYR A 111 1.66 11.99 -13.72
CA TYR A 111 1.41 10.59 -14.04
C TYR A 111 2.68 9.74 -13.99
N HIS A 112 3.79 10.26 -14.49
CA HIS A 112 5.09 9.58 -14.41
C HIS A 112 5.46 9.29 -12.94
N LYS A 113 5.43 10.32 -12.07
CA LYS A 113 5.68 10.16 -10.63
C LYS A 113 4.70 9.19 -9.97
N MET A 114 3.44 9.17 -10.41
CA MET A 114 2.44 8.22 -9.91
C MET A 114 2.80 6.78 -10.29
N MET A 115 3.20 6.52 -11.53
CA MET A 115 3.64 5.19 -11.96
C MET A 115 4.92 4.76 -11.26
N MET A 116 5.90 5.67 -11.14
CA MET A 116 7.14 5.40 -10.41
C MET A 116 6.87 4.98 -8.96
N LEU A 117 6.04 5.71 -8.24
CA LEU A 117 5.74 5.40 -6.84
C LEU A 117 4.87 4.16 -6.67
N ASN A 118 3.75 4.07 -7.43
CA ASN A 118 2.75 3.00 -7.21
C ASN A 118 3.14 1.65 -7.81
N MET A 119 4.05 1.61 -8.81
CA MET A 119 4.48 0.38 -9.48
C MET A 119 5.98 0.14 -9.37
N ASN A 120 6.82 1.03 -9.95
CA ASN A 120 8.25 0.80 -10.07
C ASN A 120 8.93 0.63 -8.71
N ALA A 121 8.73 1.57 -7.78
CA ALA A 121 9.31 1.49 -6.45
C ALA A 121 8.87 0.22 -5.69
N LEU A 122 7.59 -0.16 -5.82
CA LEU A 122 7.05 -1.39 -5.21
C LEU A 122 7.75 -2.64 -5.76
N VAL A 123 7.90 -2.74 -7.08
CA VAL A 123 8.58 -3.87 -7.73
C VAL A 123 10.05 -3.89 -7.35
N GLU A 124 10.75 -2.74 -7.43
CA GLU A 124 12.19 -2.65 -7.15
C GLU A 124 12.49 -2.98 -5.67
N LEU A 125 11.72 -2.44 -4.71
CA LEU A 125 11.87 -2.80 -3.30
C LEU A 125 11.61 -4.28 -3.05
N THR A 126 10.57 -4.83 -3.68
CA THR A 126 10.28 -6.27 -3.58
C THR A 126 11.44 -7.08 -4.14
N HIS A 127 11.98 -6.71 -5.30
CA HIS A 127 13.13 -7.36 -5.94
C HIS A 127 14.39 -7.33 -5.07
N LEU A 128 14.65 -6.19 -4.42
CA LEU A 128 15.85 -5.99 -3.59
C LEU A 128 15.77 -6.75 -2.25
N PHE A 129 14.60 -6.80 -1.60
CA PHE A 129 14.47 -7.42 -0.28
C PHE A 129 14.07 -8.90 -0.32
N LEU A 130 13.42 -9.38 -1.37
CA LEU A 130 12.98 -10.78 -1.49
C LEU A 130 14.12 -11.81 -1.42
N PRO A 131 15.32 -11.59 -1.99
CA PRO A 131 16.44 -12.54 -1.87
C PRO A 131 16.81 -12.86 -0.42
N TYR A 132 16.84 -11.88 0.46
CA TYR A 132 17.14 -12.08 1.89
C TYR A 132 16.04 -12.88 2.61
N MET A 133 14.78 -12.69 2.22
CA MET A 133 13.68 -13.49 2.72
C MET A 133 13.77 -14.94 2.21
N LYS A 134 14.20 -15.13 0.94
CA LYS A 134 14.40 -16.46 0.35
C LYS A 134 15.53 -17.22 1.04
N GLU A 135 16.66 -16.58 1.33
CA GLU A 135 17.77 -17.17 2.04
C GLU A 135 17.35 -17.71 3.43
N LYS A 136 16.56 -16.90 4.17
CA LYS A 136 16.01 -17.29 5.47
C LYS A 136 14.82 -18.24 5.39
N ASN A 137 14.26 -18.42 4.18
CA ASN A 137 12.98 -19.10 3.94
C ASN A 137 11.88 -18.62 4.91
N SER A 138 11.80 -17.32 5.16
CA SER A 138 10.89 -16.71 6.13
C SER A 138 10.66 -15.24 5.81
N GLY A 139 9.44 -14.74 6.11
CA GLY A 139 9.10 -13.35 5.91
C GLY A 139 8.01 -13.13 4.89
N GLY A 140 7.94 -11.93 4.31
CA GLY A 140 7.04 -11.68 3.18
C GLY A 140 6.70 -10.23 2.91
N VAL A 141 5.74 -10.04 2.01
CA VAL A 141 5.40 -8.75 1.43
C VAL A 141 3.90 -8.51 1.49
N ILE A 142 3.49 -7.32 1.92
CA ILE A 142 2.13 -6.80 1.78
C ILE A 142 2.18 -5.62 0.81
N ASN A 143 1.51 -5.74 -0.32
CA ASN A 143 1.37 -4.69 -1.31
C ASN A 143 -0.01 -4.02 -1.19
N VAL A 144 -0.05 -2.70 -1.01
CA VAL A 144 -1.32 -1.97 -0.88
C VAL A 144 -1.87 -1.63 -2.27
N GLY A 145 -2.84 -2.42 -2.71
CA GLY A 145 -3.67 -2.20 -3.89
C GLY A 145 -4.83 -1.22 -3.61
N SER A 146 -6.00 -1.54 -4.14
CA SER A 146 -7.26 -0.79 -3.97
C SER A 146 -8.45 -1.65 -4.40
N THR A 147 -9.67 -1.33 -3.97
CA THR A 147 -10.88 -1.84 -4.64
C THR A 147 -10.91 -1.46 -6.13
N GLY A 148 -10.22 -0.37 -6.49
CA GLY A 148 -9.99 0.03 -7.88
C GLY A 148 -9.12 -0.93 -8.71
N SER A 149 -8.49 -1.93 -8.08
CA SER A 149 -7.70 -2.96 -8.77
C SER A 149 -8.56 -3.90 -9.63
N PHE A 150 -9.87 -3.98 -9.36
CA PHE A 150 -10.74 -4.99 -9.96
C PHE A 150 -11.51 -4.51 -11.21
N GLN A 151 -11.51 -3.19 -11.50
CA GLN A 151 -12.25 -2.62 -12.63
C GLN A 151 -11.54 -1.38 -13.20
N PRO A 152 -11.86 -0.99 -14.46
CA PRO A 152 -11.45 0.29 -15.00
C PRO A 152 -11.97 1.46 -14.15
N LEU A 153 -11.14 2.47 -13.93
CA LEU A 153 -11.51 3.68 -13.18
C LEU A 153 -11.46 4.92 -14.08
N PRO A 154 -12.55 5.29 -14.79
CA PRO A 154 -12.67 6.60 -15.40
C PRO A 154 -12.37 7.72 -14.39
N TYR A 155 -11.75 8.80 -14.85
CA TYR A 155 -11.24 9.92 -14.04
C TYR A 155 -10.09 9.59 -13.08
N GLN A 156 -9.66 8.33 -13.03
CA GLN A 156 -8.49 7.84 -12.31
C GLN A 156 -7.72 6.80 -13.15
N ALA A 157 -7.67 6.98 -14.47
CA ALA A 157 -7.21 5.94 -15.40
C ALA A 157 -5.81 5.40 -15.05
N VAL A 158 -4.83 6.27 -14.80
CA VAL A 158 -3.45 5.87 -14.47
C VAL A 158 -3.41 5.21 -13.08
N TYR A 159 -4.08 5.79 -12.08
CA TYR A 159 -4.14 5.19 -10.74
C TYR A 159 -4.77 3.80 -10.75
N GLY A 160 -5.92 3.64 -11.42
CA GLY A 160 -6.61 2.35 -11.54
C GLY A 160 -5.75 1.30 -12.22
N ALA A 161 -5.03 1.68 -13.29
CA ALA A 161 -4.09 0.81 -13.97
C ALA A 161 -2.94 0.37 -13.06
N CYS A 162 -2.33 1.31 -12.30
CA CYS A 162 -1.30 0.98 -11.31
C CYS A 162 -1.82 -0.01 -10.25
N LYS A 163 -3.04 0.19 -9.74
CA LYS A 163 -3.58 -0.67 -8.70
C LYS A 163 -4.00 -2.05 -9.22
N ALA A 164 -4.44 -2.15 -10.47
CA ALA A 164 -4.64 -3.43 -11.16
C ALA A 164 -3.30 -4.18 -11.35
N PHE A 165 -2.23 -3.47 -11.74
CA PHE A 165 -0.87 -4.03 -11.78
C PHE A 165 -0.46 -4.59 -10.42
N VAL A 166 -0.64 -3.83 -9.31
CA VAL A 166 -0.25 -4.27 -7.96
C VAL A 166 -0.96 -5.56 -7.55
N LEU A 167 -2.25 -5.70 -7.85
CA LEU A 167 -3.01 -6.91 -7.56
C LEU A 167 -2.43 -8.11 -8.34
N ASN A 168 -2.33 -8.00 -9.66
CA ASN A 168 -1.83 -9.08 -10.52
C ASN A 168 -0.39 -9.47 -10.19
N PHE A 169 0.49 -8.49 -9.94
CA PHE A 169 1.88 -8.72 -9.53
C PHE A 169 1.96 -9.50 -8.22
N SER A 170 1.15 -9.12 -7.23
CA SER A 170 1.14 -9.78 -5.93
C SER A 170 0.64 -11.22 -6.01
N GLU A 171 -0.42 -11.46 -6.79
CA GLU A 171 -0.98 -12.80 -7.00
C GLU A 171 0.01 -13.70 -7.73
N ALA A 172 0.64 -13.21 -8.80
CA ALA A 172 1.64 -13.96 -9.56
C ALA A 172 2.85 -14.33 -8.69
N LEU A 173 3.42 -13.34 -7.97
CA LEU A 173 4.57 -13.58 -7.09
C LEU A 173 4.23 -14.51 -5.93
N SER A 174 3.01 -14.45 -5.38
CA SER A 174 2.52 -15.41 -4.39
C SER A 174 2.51 -16.85 -4.96
N GLY A 175 2.13 -17.00 -6.23
CA GLY A 175 2.17 -18.28 -6.96
C GLY A 175 3.59 -18.86 -7.09
N GLU A 176 4.58 -18.01 -7.40
CA GLU A 176 5.98 -18.43 -7.48
C GLU A 176 6.56 -18.91 -6.14
N LEU A 177 5.98 -18.46 -5.03
CA LEU A 177 6.48 -18.72 -3.67
C LEU A 177 5.69 -19.79 -2.90
N LEU A 178 4.76 -20.50 -3.56
CA LEU A 178 3.88 -21.50 -2.92
C LEU A 178 4.62 -22.58 -2.11
N ASN A 179 5.82 -22.97 -2.53
CA ASN A 179 6.63 -23.99 -1.88
C ASN A 179 7.65 -23.41 -0.87
N THR A 180 7.44 -22.18 -0.42
CA THR A 180 8.29 -21.50 0.56
C THR A 180 7.49 -21.07 1.79
N ASN A 181 8.20 -20.61 2.83
CA ASN A 181 7.56 -19.97 3.98
C ASN A 181 7.41 -18.45 3.82
N ILE A 182 7.57 -17.92 2.59
CA ILE A 182 7.43 -16.50 2.27
C ILE A 182 6.02 -16.24 1.76
N ARG A 183 5.38 -15.19 2.26
CA ARG A 183 4.00 -14.83 1.89
C ARG A 183 3.99 -13.50 1.16
N VAL A 184 3.27 -13.45 0.06
CA VAL A 184 2.98 -12.20 -0.66
C VAL A 184 1.48 -12.01 -0.72
N MET A 185 0.99 -10.83 -0.34
CA MET A 185 -0.44 -10.52 -0.31
C MET A 185 -0.72 -9.12 -0.84
N ALA A 186 -1.77 -8.98 -1.65
CA ALA A 186 -2.37 -7.69 -1.98
C ALA A 186 -3.43 -7.30 -0.95
N LEU A 187 -3.29 -6.14 -0.31
CA LEU A 187 -4.35 -5.49 0.46
C LEU A 187 -5.11 -4.54 -0.46
N CYS A 188 -6.41 -4.74 -0.63
CA CYS A 188 -7.27 -3.92 -1.48
C CYS A 188 -8.28 -3.14 -0.63
N PRO A 189 -7.91 -1.98 -0.06
CA PRO A 189 -8.82 -1.15 0.71
C PRO A 189 -9.80 -0.41 -0.21
N GLY A 190 -10.99 -0.11 0.31
CA GLY A 190 -11.88 0.91 -0.23
C GLY A 190 -11.44 2.32 0.21
N VAL A 191 -12.37 3.27 0.12
CA VAL A 191 -12.12 4.64 0.62
C VAL A 191 -11.84 4.58 2.11
N THR A 192 -10.67 5.11 2.51
CA THR A 192 -10.15 4.98 3.88
C THR A 192 -9.82 6.37 4.44
N GLU A 193 -10.10 6.58 5.72
CA GLU A 193 -9.78 7.82 6.44
C GLU A 193 -8.28 8.10 6.39
N SER A 194 -7.90 9.05 5.52
CA SER A 194 -6.51 9.42 5.32
C SER A 194 -6.42 10.72 4.51
N ASN A 195 -5.23 11.30 4.44
CA ASN A 195 -4.99 12.46 3.57
C ASN A 195 -4.97 12.12 2.07
N PHE A 196 -5.22 10.85 1.69
CA PHE A 196 -5.14 10.41 0.31
C PHE A 196 -6.15 11.14 -0.58
N MET A 197 -7.43 11.16 -0.19
CA MET A 197 -8.50 11.77 -0.99
C MET A 197 -8.30 13.27 -1.14
N LYS A 198 -7.88 13.97 -0.07
CA LYS A 198 -7.51 15.39 -0.13
C LYS A 198 -6.37 15.66 -1.12
N ARG A 199 -5.32 14.83 -1.10
CA ARG A 199 -4.19 14.95 -2.04
C ARG A 199 -4.57 14.56 -3.48
N ALA A 200 -5.59 13.72 -3.63
CA ALA A 200 -6.10 13.28 -4.93
C ALA A 200 -7.09 14.30 -5.56
N ASN A 201 -7.40 15.41 -4.87
CA ASN A 201 -8.43 16.38 -5.28
C ASN A 201 -9.80 15.72 -5.50
N ALA A 202 -10.22 14.83 -4.62
CA ALA A 202 -11.52 14.19 -4.69
C ALA A 202 -12.56 14.95 -3.89
N ASP A 203 -13.75 15.17 -4.46
CA ASP A 203 -14.92 15.51 -3.67
C ASP A 203 -15.33 14.27 -2.85
N THR A 204 -15.37 14.43 -1.54
CA THR A 204 -15.61 13.33 -0.61
C THR A 204 -16.96 13.42 0.09
N SER A 205 -17.81 14.37 -0.28
CA SER A 205 -19.08 14.68 0.39
C SER A 205 -20.04 13.49 0.49
N GLU A 206 -20.04 12.59 -0.50
CA GLU A 206 -20.89 11.42 -0.55
C GLU A 206 -20.16 10.09 -0.22
N MET A 207 -18.88 10.15 0.16
CA MET A 207 -18.07 8.94 0.35
C MET A 207 -18.17 8.40 1.78
N LYS A 208 -18.37 7.09 1.91
CA LYS A 208 -18.26 6.38 3.19
C LYS A 208 -16.82 5.93 3.41
N PHE A 209 -16.23 6.35 4.50
CA PHE A 209 -14.87 6.01 4.87
C PHE A 209 -14.81 4.80 5.79
N SER A 210 -13.82 3.94 5.58
CA SER A 210 -13.40 2.93 6.56
C SER A 210 -12.28 3.51 7.41
N SER A 211 -12.24 3.17 8.71
CA SER A 211 -11.09 3.54 9.55
C SER A 211 -9.82 2.81 9.10
N THR A 212 -8.67 3.45 9.26
CA THR A 212 -7.37 2.84 8.99
C THR A 212 -7.14 1.61 9.85
N GLU A 213 -7.58 1.65 11.10
CA GLU A 213 -7.51 0.54 12.06
C GLU A 213 -8.19 -0.74 11.50
N LYS A 214 -9.44 -0.62 11.02
CA LYS A 214 -10.17 -1.74 10.44
C LYS A 214 -9.49 -2.30 9.21
N VAL A 215 -8.92 -1.44 8.37
CA VAL A 215 -8.18 -1.85 7.16
C VAL A 215 -6.95 -2.66 7.52
N VAL A 216 -6.14 -2.18 8.49
CA VAL A 216 -4.92 -2.85 8.91
C VAL A 216 -5.21 -4.15 9.67
N ASN A 217 -6.21 -4.16 10.56
CA ASN A 217 -6.67 -5.39 11.23
C ASN A 217 -7.09 -6.46 10.21
N THR A 218 -7.82 -6.06 9.17
CA THR A 218 -8.20 -6.97 8.07
C THR A 218 -6.97 -7.50 7.34
N ALA A 219 -5.99 -6.64 7.05
CA ALA A 219 -4.76 -7.03 6.38
C ALA A 219 -3.95 -8.04 7.19
N LEU A 220 -3.66 -7.75 8.46
CA LEU A 220 -2.84 -8.60 9.31
C LEU A 220 -3.51 -9.95 9.58
N SER A 221 -4.84 -9.96 9.80
CA SER A 221 -5.61 -11.19 9.93
C SER A 221 -5.58 -12.05 8.66
N ALA A 222 -5.78 -11.45 7.49
CA ALA A 222 -5.75 -12.15 6.21
C ALA A 222 -4.35 -12.68 5.87
N TYR A 223 -3.32 -11.88 6.16
CA TYR A 223 -1.93 -12.26 5.97
C TYR A 223 -1.55 -13.46 6.86
N GLY A 224 -2.00 -13.46 8.12
CA GLY A 224 -1.85 -14.60 9.03
C GLY A 224 -2.49 -15.90 8.50
N LYS A 225 -3.59 -15.77 7.75
CA LYS A 225 -4.31 -16.89 7.09
C LYS A 225 -3.75 -17.26 5.71
N ASN A 226 -2.62 -16.71 5.33
CA ASN A 226 -1.96 -16.94 4.03
C ASN A 226 -2.87 -16.64 2.83
N ARG A 227 -3.64 -15.55 2.88
CA ARG A 227 -4.46 -15.10 1.75
C ARG A 227 -3.57 -14.41 0.72
N VAL A 228 -3.84 -14.66 -0.57
CA VAL A 228 -3.11 -14.03 -1.69
C VAL A 228 -3.54 -12.57 -1.86
N TYR A 229 -4.81 -12.28 -1.63
CA TYR A 229 -5.33 -10.92 -1.52
C TYR A 229 -6.44 -10.83 -0.48
N VAL A 230 -6.73 -9.61 -0.06
CA VAL A 230 -7.88 -9.30 0.79
C VAL A 230 -8.48 -7.95 0.42
N VAL A 231 -9.81 -7.89 0.37
CA VAL A 231 -10.57 -6.64 0.25
C VAL A 231 -11.09 -6.26 1.63
N SER A 232 -10.80 -5.04 2.09
CA SER A 232 -11.28 -4.58 3.39
C SER A 232 -12.74 -4.14 3.33
N GLY A 233 -13.59 -4.81 4.12
CA GLY A 233 -15.03 -4.55 4.24
C GLY A 233 -15.87 -5.43 3.31
N CYS A 234 -16.96 -5.99 3.87
CA CYS A 234 -17.85 -6.92 3.14
C CYS A 234 -18.51 -6.27 1.90
N VAL A 235 -18.95 -5.02 2.02
CA VAL A 235 -19.55 -4.29 0.88
C VAL A 235 -18.51 -4.09 -0.22
N ASN A 236 -17.32 -3.67 0.13
CA ASN A 236 -16.19 -3.50 -0.80
C ASN A 236 -15.85 -4.83 -1.49
N TYR A 237 -15.86 -5.93 -0.75
CA TYR A 237 -15.63 -7.26 -1.32
C TYR A 237 -16.69 -7.62 -2.33
N LEU A 238 -17.97 -7.48 -1.99
CA LEU A 238 -19.08 -7.78 -2.90
C LEU A 238 -19.03 -6.90 -4.16
N THR A 239 -18.77 -5.59 -4.00
CA THR A 239 -18.65 -4.67 -5.15
C THR A 239 -17.45 -5.00 -6.04
N SER A 240 -16.34 -5.49 -5.48
CA SER A 240 -15.17 -5.92 -6.25
C SER A 240 -15.43 -7.15 -7.14
N LEU A 241 -16.49 -7.91 -6.87
CA LEU A 241 -16.90 -9.06 -7.68
C LEU A 241 -17.78 -8.66 -8.88
N ILE A 242 -18.50 -7.52 -8.82
CA ILE A 242 -19.43 -7.08 -9.85
C ILE A 242 -18.81 -7.10 -11.27
N PRO A 243 -17.58 -6.62 -11.49
CA PRO A 243 -16.97 -6.61 -12.82
C PRO A 243 -16.81 -8.00 -13.45
N ARG A 244 -16.91 -9.08 -12.67
CA ARG A 244 -16.86 -10.46 -13.18
C ARG A 244 -18.17 -10.91 -13.84
N PHE A 245 -19.29 -10.24 -13.49
CA PHE A 245 -20.63 -10.61 -13.93
C PHE A 245 -21.26 -9.61 -14.91
N VAL A 246 -20.58 -8.50 -15.20
CA VAL A 246 -21.05 -7.49 -16.15
C VAL A 246 -20.06 -7.33 -17.31
N SER A 247 -20.56 -6.94 -18.49
CA SER A 247 -19.64 -6.65 -19.59
C SER A 247 -18.71 -5.49 -19.25
N ARG A 248 -17.47 -5.51 -19.76
CA ARG A 248 -16.48 -4.44 -19.52
C ARG A 248 -17.02 -3.06 -19.87
N LYS A 249 -17.80 -2.93 -20.97
CA LYS A 249 -18.46 -1.67 -21.38
C LYS A 249 -19.45 -1.16 -20.33
N ARG A 250 -20.23 -2.06 -19.70
CA ARG A 250 -21.15 -1.68 -18.61
C ARG A 250 -20.40 -1.28 -17.35
N ALA A 251 -19.37 -2.01 -16.97
CA ALA A 251 -18.53 -1.64 -15.83
C ALA A 251 -17.93 -0.24 -15.96
N VAL A 252 -17.37 0.09 -17.14
CA VAL A 252 -16.86 1.44 -17.44
C VAL A 252 -17.92 2.50 -17.27
N LYS A 253 -19.15 2.29 -17.81
CA LYS A 253 -20.25 3.26 -17.69
C LYS A 253 -20.68 3.49 -16.24
N ILE A 254 -20.81 2.41 -15.45
CA ILE A 254 -21.21 2.50 -14.04
C ILE A 254 -20.19 3.34 -13.27
N VAL A 255 -18.91 3.00 -13.38
CA VAL A 255 -17.85 3.71 -12.67
C VAL A 255 -17.69 5.15 -13.15
N ALA A 256 -17.83 5.40 -14.46
CA ALA A 256 -17.81 6.77 -15.00
C ALA A 256 -18.90 7.65 -14.37
N ASN A 257 -20.12 7.12 -14.26
CA ASN A 257 -21.22 7.87 -13.65
C ASN A 257 -20.99 8.13 -12.15
N MET A 258 -20.40 7.18 -11.43
CA MET A 258 -20.07 7.34 -10.01
C MET A 258 -19.07 8.48 -9.75
N PHE A 259 -18.06 8.62 -10.61
CA PHE A 259 -16.97 9.58 -10.37
C PHE A 259 -17.12 10.90 -11.15
N LYS A 260 -18.09 11.00 -12.06
CA LYS A 260 -18.30 12.21 -12.87
C LYS A 260 -18.52 13.46 -12.02
N ASN A 261 -19.37 13.38 -11.02
CA ASN A 261 -19.68 14.50 -10.13
C ASN A 261 -18.49 14.87 -9.24
N SER A 262 -17.72 13.90 -8.77
CA SER A 262 -16.52 14.13 -7.95
C SER A 262 -15.41 14.90 -8.68
N VAL A 263 -15.47 14.98 -10.02
CA VAL A 263 -14.50 15.73 -10.85
C VAL A 263 -15.07 17.05 -11.33
N LEU A 264 -16.36 17.11 -11.65
CA LEU A 264 -17.00 18.34 -12.15
C LEU A 264 -17.13 19.41 -11.07
N ASN A 265 -17.41 19.02 -9.82
CA ASN A 265 -17.54 19.93 -8.69
C ASN A 265 -16.22 20.60 -8.28
N ASN A 266 -15.07 20.05 -8.68
CA ASN A 266 -13.75 20.62 -8.41
C ASN A 266 -13.29 21.66 -9.46
N LYS A 267 -14.13 21.98 -10.47
CA LYS A 267 -13.82 22.99 -11.50
C LYS A 267 -14.37 24.40 -11.19
N VAL A 268 -14.94 24.60 -9.99
CA VAL A 268 -15.46 25.92 -9.53
C VAL A 268 -14.49 26.58 -8.55
#